data_c790156bdabcce38af70b712694b52a7
#
_entry.id   c790156bdabcce38af70b712694b52a7
#
_cell.length_a   1.000
_cell.length_b   1.000
_cell.length_c   1.000
_cell.angle_alpha   90.00
_cell.angle_beta   90.00
_cell.angle_gamma   90.00
#
_symmetry.space_group_name_H-M   'P 1'
#
loop_
_entity.id
_entity.type
_entity.pdbx_description
1 polymer ?
#
loop_
_entity_poly.entity_id
_entity_poly.type
_entity_poly.pdbx_seq_one_letter_code
_entity_poly.pdbx_strand_id
1 'polypeptide(L)'
;MNRREPLIRKMTLADLNDLCALLSDSEVMRYIEPPFTKEQTVQFLMDAGLSEKPLVYAVEDSGSFIGYVIFHDYDEDNMETGWILKREVWGQGYASLLTKMLIDKSRKLGKGVIIECDPRQAATKHIAKKYGFVFSGKRDGCDVYKLKG
;
A
#
# COMPACT_ATOMS: atom_id res chain seq x y z
N MET A 1 -0.79 14.80 -21.77
CA MET A 1 -0.73 15.53 -20.48
C MET A 1 -0.42 14.53 -19.37
N ASN A 2 0.60 14.82 -18.59
CA ASN A 2 0.98 13.93 -17.49
C ASN A 2 -0.01 14.05 -16.34
N ARG A 3 -0.40 12.90 -15.81
CA ARG A 3 -1.25 12.87 -14.64
C ARG A 3 -0.49 13.42 -13.44
N ARG A 4 -1.13 14.29 -12.65
CA ARG A 4 -0.58 14.79 -11.41
C ARG A 4 -0.43 13.63 -10.41
N GLU A 5 0.72 13.54 -9.78
CA GLU A 5 0.96 12.51 -8.76
C GLU A 5 0.22 12.86 -7.48
N PRO A 6 -0.38 11.86 -6.81
CA PRO A 6 -0.92 12.07 -5.48
C PRO A 6 0.20 12.31 -4.48
N LEU A 7 -0.14 12.88 -3.32
CA LEU A 7 0.80 13.11 -2.25
C LEU A 7 0.85 11.91 -1.31
N ILE A 8 2.05 11.39 -1.08
CA ILE A 8 2.31 10.38 -0.04
C ILE A 8 2.89 11.12 1.15
N ARG A 9 2.24 11.01 2.31
CA ARG A 9 2.65 11.74 3.52
C ARG A 9 2.50 10.88 4.78
N LYS A 10 3.13 11.30 5.85
CA LYS A 10 2.92 10.66 7.15
C LYS A 10 1.46 10.81 7.59
N MET A 11 0.94 9.80 8.26
CA MET A 11 -0.38 9.88 8.88
C MET A 11 -0.37 10.79 10.10
N THR A 12 -1.52 11.35 10.44
CA THR A 12 -1.75 12.11 11.67
C THR A 12 -3.01 11.58 12.33
N LEU A 13 -3.29 12.05 13.56
CA LEU A 13 -4.53 11.70 14.25
C LEU A 13 -5.76 12.16 13.48
N ALA A 14 -5.64 13.20 12.66
CA ALA A 14 -6.73 13.69 11.83
C ALA A 14 -7.16 12.68 10.75
N ASP A 15 -6.34 11.66 10.47
CA ASP A 15 -6.67 10.63 9.48
C ASP A 15 -7.55 9.51 10.03
N LEU A 16 -7.84 9.51 11.35
CA LEU A 16 -8.54 8.39 11.98
C LEU A 16 -9.91 8.10 11.35
N ASN A 17 -10.73 9.11 11.10
CA ASN A 17 -12.06 8.90 10.53
C ASN A 17 -12.01 8.30 9.13
N ASP A 18 -11.15 8.82 8.28
CA ASP A 18 -10.96 8.28 6.93
C ASP A 18 -10.42 6.85 6.97
N LEU A 19 -9.50 6.59 7.87
CA LEU A 19 -8.91 5.26 8.03
C LEU A 19 -9.94 4.26 8.56
N CYS A 20 -10.81 4.66 9.48
CA CYS A 20 -11.92 3.83 9.97
C CYS A 20 -12.86 3.46 8.83
N ALA A 21 -13.25 4.42 7.99
CA ALA A 21 -14.12 4.16 6.84
C ALA A 21 -13.46 3.18 5.87
N LEU A 22 -12.17 3.33 5.63
CA LEU A 22 -11.41 2.46 4.71
C LEU A 22 -11.33 1.03 5.24
N LEU A 23 -10.90 0.85 6.48
CA LEU A 23 -10.60 -0.47 7.05
C LEU A 23 -11.84 -1.23 7.52
N SER A 24 -12.98 -0.57 7.63
CA SER A 24 -14.26 -1.21 7.91
C SER A 24 -15.01 -1.63 6.63
N ASP A 25 -14.54 -1.23 5.48
CA ASP A 25 -15.16 -1.56 4.20
C ASP A 25 -14.83 -3.01 3.82
N SER A 26 -15.84 -3.87 3.77
CA SER A 26 -15.66 -5.31 3.49
C SER A 26 -15.11 -5.58 2.09
N GLU A 27 -15.43 -4.74 1.10
CA GLU A 27 -14.90 -4.91 -0.26
C GLU A 27 -13.42 -4.54 -0.32
N VAL A 28 -13.02 -3.45 0.35
CA VAL A 28 -11.61 -3.05 0.44
C VAL A 28 -10.80 -4.15 1.12
N MET A 29 -11.32 -4.72 2.18
CA MET A 29 -10.62 -5.70 3.02
C MET A 29 -10.76 -7.14 2.56
N ARG A 30 -11.48 -7.39 1.49
CA ARG A 30 -11.89 -8.72 1.01
C ARG A 30 -10.78 -9.79 1.03
N TYR A 31 -9.58 -9.44 0.62
CA TYR A 31 -8.45 -10.38 0.54
C TYR A 31 -7.31 -10.02 1.50
N ILE A 32 -7.58 -9.20 2.49
CA ILE A 32 -6.57 -8.67 3.41
C ILE A 32 -6.78 -9.24 4.80
N GLU A 33 -7.83 -8.82 5.48
CA GLU A 33 -8.22 -9.25 6.81
C GLU A 33 -9.72 -8.97 6.99
N PRO A 34 -10.38 -9.56 7.98
CA PRO A 34 -11.75 -9.15 8.31
C PRO A 34 -11.81 -7.64 8.55
N PRO A 35 -12.91 -6.97 8.21
CA PRO A 35 -13.04 -5.54 8.45
C PRO A 35 -12.72 -5.17 9.90
N PHE A 36 -12.00 -4.05 10.07
CA PHE A 36 -11.56 -3.61 11.39
C PHE A 36 -12.66 -2.89 12.16
N THR A 37 -12.69 -3.10 13.46
CA THR A 37 -13.45 -2.26 14.39
C THR A 37 -12.72 -0.91 14.54
N LYS A 38 -13.38 0.06 15.16
CA LYS A 38 -12.74 1.35 15.46
C LYS A 38 -11.50 1.16 16.34
N GLU A 39 -11.59 0.31 17.36
CA GLU A 39 -10.48 0.03 18.27
C GLU A 39 -9.29 -0.56 17.53
N GLN A 40 -9.53 -1.49 16.61
CA GLN A 40 -8.47 -2.07 15.78
C GLN A 40 -7.84 -1.03 14.88
N THR A 41 -8.65 -0.10 14.34
CA THR A 41 -8.14 0.97 13.48
C THR A 41 -7.29 1.96 14.27
N VAL A 42 -7.72 2.33 15.49
CA VAL A 42 -6.91 3.18 16.39
C VAL A 42 -5.56 2.53 16.64
N GLN A 43 -5.56 1.23 16.97
CA GLN A 43 -4.32 0.50 17.24
C GLN A 43 -3.42 0.46 16.00
N PHE A 44 -4.00 0.22 14.83
CA PHE A 44 -3.27 0.22 13.56
C PHE A 44 -2.64 1.59 13.29
N LEU A 45 -3.41 2.66 13.47
CA LEU A 45 -2.89 4.02 13.29
C LEU A 45 -1.72 4.30 14.22
N MET A 46 -1.84 3.93 15.49
CA MET A 46 -0.78 4.17 16.47
C MET A 46 0.47 3.36 16.16
N ASP A 47 0.32 2.08 15.84
CA ASP A 47 1.46 1.16 15.66
C ASP A 47 2.13 1.29 14.30
N ALA A 48 1.35 1.46 13.24
CA ALA A 48 1.86 1.44 11.87
C ALA A 48 2.01 2.84 11.27
N GLY A 49 1.09 3.75 11.58
CA GLY A 49 1.06 5.08 10.96
C GLY A 49 1.83 6.14 11.72
N LEU A 50 1.68 6.18 13.04
CA LEU A 50 2.26 7.23 13.88
C LEU A 50 3.57 6.84 14.55
N SER A 51 4.10 5.66 14.27
CA SER A 51 5.37 5.23 14.84
C SER A 51 6.52 6.06 14.31
N GLU A 52 7.65 6.05 15.00
CA GLU A 52 8.86 6.78 14.61
C GLU A 52 9.34 6.37 13.22
N LYS A 53 9.24 5.05 12.91
CA LYS A 53 9.48 4.52 11.56
C LYS A 53 8.17 3.94 11.04
N PRO A 54 7.34 4.75 10.37
CA PRO A 54 6.04 4.27 9.92
C PRO A 54 6.14 3.09 8.96
N LEU A 55 5.17 2.19 9.05
CA LEU A 55 5.02 1.09 8.10
C LEU A 55 4.10 1.48 6.94
N VAL A 56 3.22 2.44 7.18
CA VAL A 56 2.24 2.92 6.20
C VAL A 56 2.22 4.45 6.17
N TYR A 57 1.84 4.99 5.03
CA TYR A 57 1.78 6.43 4.78
C TYR A 57 0.46 6.77 4.11
N ALA A 58 -0.17 7.87 4.51
CA ALA A 58 -1.41 8.33 3.90
C ALA A 58 -1.18 8.81 2.46
N VAL A 59 -2.21 8.65 1.63
CA VAL A 59 -2.20 9.15 0.26
C VAL A 59 -3.34 10.15 0.10
N GLU A 60 -3.01 11.33 -0.39
CA GLU A 60 -3.99 12.38 -0.73
C GLU A 60 -3.96 12.68 -2.21
N ASP A 61 -5.12 12.98 -2.75
CA ASP A 61 -5.21 13.60 -4.07
C ASP A 61 -6.14 14.80 -3.98
N SER A 62 -5.65 15.95 -4.43
CA SER A 62 -6.40 17.22 -4.38
C SER A 62 -6.93 17.55 -2.98
N GLY A 63 -6.14 17.23 -1.96
CA GLY A 63 -6.46 17.52 -0.57
C GLY A 63 -7.36 16.50 0.11
N SER A 64 -7.75 15.42 -0.59
CA SER A 64 -8.62 14.37 -0.03
C SER A 64 -7.85 13.08 0.20
N PHE A 65 -8.05 12.48 1.37
CA PHE A 65 -7.50 11.15 1.68
C PHE A 65 -8.13 10.11 0.76
N ILE A 66 -7.30 9.34 0.04
CA ILE A 66 -7.79 8.28 -0.86
C ILE A 66 -7.36 6.88 -0.43
N GLY A 67 -6.55 6.75 0.60
CA GLY A 67 -6.07 5.47 1.09
C GLY A 67 -4.70 5.60 1.71
N TYR A 68 -3.95 4.49 1.74
CA TYR A 68 -2.57 4.52 2.22
C TYR A 68 -1.69 3.59 1.40
N VAL A 69 -0.39 3.79 1.51
CA VAL A 69 0.61 2.88 0.95
C VAL A 69 1.35 2.19 2.08
N ILE A 70 1.80 0.97 1.80
CA ILE A 70 2.71 0.21 2.63
C ILE A 70 4.11 0.50 2.12
N PHE A 71 5.01 0.93 3.00
CA PHE A 71 6.39 1.22 2.60
C PHE A 71 7.30 1.11 3.82
N HIS A 72 8.00 -0.02 3.94
CA HIS A 72 8.91 -0.27 5.06
C HIS A 72 9.96 -1.30 4.65
N ASP A 73 11.00 -1.45 5.44
CA ASP A 73 12.03 -2.46 5.20
C ASP A 73 11.40 -3.86 5.24
N TYR A 74 11.64 -4.64 4.19
CA TYR A 74 11.28 -6.05 4.14
C TYR A 74 12.45 -6.91 4.65
N ASP A 75 13.62 -6.62 4.13
CA ASP A 75 14.90 -7.18 4.56
C ASP A 75 16.00 -6.14 4.28
N GLU A 76 17.28 -6.53 4.38
CA GLU A 76 18.38 -5.60 4.16
C GLU A 76 18.40 -5.00 2.75
N ASP A 77 17.93 -5.74 1.76
CA ASP A 77 18.06 -5.39 0.35
C ASP A 77 16.76 -4.94 -0.29
N ASN A 78 15.62 -5.09 0.37
CA ASN A 78 14.32 -4.85 -0.24
C ASN A 78 13.37 -4.07 0.65
N MET A 79 12.52 -3.25 0.02
CA MET A 79 11.38 -2.59 0.66
C MET A 79 10.11 -3.39 0.36
N GLU A 80 9.25 -3.56 1.36
CA GLU A 80 7.90 -4.05 1.10
C GLU A 80 7.03 -2.87 0.69
N THR A 81 6.24 -3.05 -0.36
CA THR A 81 5.36 -2.03 -0.90
C THR A 81 3.96 -2.58 -1.14
N GLY A 82 2.98 -1.71 -1.08
CA GLY A 82 1.60 -2.05 -1.36
C GLY A 82 0.73 -0.83 -1.23
N TRP A 83 -0.57 -1.01 -1.41
CA TRP A 83 -1.54 0.07 -1.31
C TRP A 83 -2.91 -0.48 -0.90
N ILE A 84 -3.65 0.33 -0.16
CA ILE A 84 -5.05 0.09 0.18
C ILE A 84 -5.78 1.37 -0.17
N LEU A 85 -6.71 1.32 -1.12
CA LEU A 85 -7.39 2.49 -1.65
C LEU A 85 -8.90 2.40 -1.43
N LYS A 86 -9.53 3.57 -1.22
CA LYS A 86 -10.99 3.70 -1.17
C LYS A 86 -11.61 3.13 -2.43
N ARG A 87 -12.76 2.46 -2.30
CA ARG A 87 -13.48 1.93 -3.47
C ARG A 87 -13.78 3.01 -4.52
N GLU A 88 -14.11 4.21 -4.06
CA GLU A 88 -14.50 5.33 -4.93
C GLU A 88 -13.41 5.72 -5.93
N VAL A 89 -12.15 5.37 -5.64
CA VAL A 89 -11.03 5.72 -6.54
C VAL A 89 -10.50 4.52 -7.34
N TRP A 90 -11.07 3.34 -7.17
CA TRP A 90 -10.66 2.18 -7.95
C TRP A 90 -10.91 2.39 -9.45
N GLY A 91 -10.09 1.76 -10.27
CA GLY A 91 -10.23 1.83 -11.74
C GLY A 91 -9.75 3.15 -12.36
N GLN A 92 -9.12 4.01 -11.57
CA GLN A 92 -8.64 5.32 -12.04
C GLN A 92 -7.12 5.38 -12.22
N GLY A 93 -6.44 4.24 -12.05
CA GLY A 93 -4.99 4.15 -12.27
C GLY A 93 -4.12 4.55 -11.08
N TYR A 94 -4.68 4.81 -9.91
CA TYR A 94 -3.89 5.17 -8.72
C TYR A 94 -2.95 4.07 -8.27
N ALA A 95 -3.42 2.82 -8.25
CA ALA A 95 -2.59 1.70 -7.80
C ALA A 95 -1.33 1.56 -8.66
N SER A 96 -1.46 1.69 -9.97
CA SER A 96 -0.34 1.64 -10.92
C SER A 96 0.62 2.80 -10.70
N LEU A 97 0.09 4.02 -10.55
CA LEU A 97 0.89 5.22 -10.33
C LEU A 97 1.64 5.15 -8.99
N LEU A 98 0.97 4.73 -7.93
CA LEU A 98 1.59 4.57 -6.61
C LEU A 98 2.67 3.50 -6.63
N THR A 99 2.47 2.41 -7.35
CA THR A 99 3.50 1.37 -7.51
C THR A 99 4.77 1.97 -8.13
N LYS A 100 4.62 2.75 -9.19
CA LYS A 100 5.76 3.42 -9.81
C LYS A 100 6.46 4.36 -8.83
N MET A 101 5.71 5.15 -8.08
CA MET A 101 6.27 6.08 -7.09
C MET A 101 7.05 5.34 -6.01
N LEU A 102 6.53 4.20 -5.53
CA LEU A 102 7.19 3.40 -4.51
C LEU A 102 8.44 2.70 -5.04
N ILE A 103 8.42 2.26 -6.29
CA ILE A 103 9.61 1.73 -6.97
C ILE A 103 10.70 2.80 -7.00
N ASP A 104 10.36 4.01 -7.41
CA ASP A 104 11.33 5.11 -7.49
C ASP A 104 11.91 5.44 -6.12
N LYS A 105 11.08 5.47 -5.07
CA LYS A 105 11.54 5.69 -3.69
C LYS A 105 12.48 4.59 -3.22
N SER A 106 12.16 3.34 -3.52
CA SER A 106 13.00 2.19 -3.14
C SER A 106 14.36 2.25 -3.83
N ARG A 107 14.37 2.57 -5.12
CA ARG A 107 15.62 2.71 -5.90
C ARG A 107 16.51 3.82 -5.36
N LYS A 108 15.94 4.93 -4.91
CA LYS A 108 16.71 6.01 -4.26
C LYS A 108 17.38 5.55 -2.97
N LEU A 109 16.83 4.54 -2.31
CA LEU A 109 17.42 3.93 -1.13
C LEU A 109 18.41 2.81 -1.48
N GLY A 110 18.60 2.53 -2.78
CA GLY A 110 19.46 1.44 -3.22
C GLY A 110 18.87 0.05 -2.99
N LYS A 111 17.54 -0.05 -2.93
CA LYS A 111 16.85 -1.30 -2.59
C LYS A 111 15.94 -1.80 -3.69
N GLY A 112 15.73 -3.12 -3.71
CA GLY A 112 14.70 -3.74 -4.51
C GLY A 112 13.32 -3.61 -3.86
N VAL A 113 12.31 -4.15 -4.50
CA VAL A 113 10.91 -3.97 -4.10
C VAL A 113 10.21 -5.31 -3.99
N ILE A 114 9.44 -5.48 -2.93
CA ILE A 114 8.61 -6.66 -2.70
C ILE A 114 7.14 -6.24 -2.68
N ILE A 115 6.29 -7.03 -3.32
CA ILE A 115 4.84 -6.97 -3.18
C ILE A 115 4.37 -8.34 -2.70
N GLU A 116 3.68 -8.39 -1.57
CA GLU A 116 3.00 -9.60 -1.09
C GLU A 116 1.50 -9.41 -1.27
N CYS A 117 0.82 -10.41 -1.81
CA CYS A 117 -0.62 -10.33 -2.01
C CYS A 117 -1.27 -11.71 -1.92
N ASP A 118 -2.56 -11.72 -1.57
CA ASP A 118 -3.37 -12.93 -1.65
C ASP A 118 -3.38 -13.40 -3.10
N PRO A 119 -3.23 -14.71 -3.36
CA PRO A 119 -3.23 -15.23 -4.75
C PRO A 119 -4.46 -14.84 -5.56
N ARG A 120 -5.58 -14.51 -4.92
CA ARG A 120 -6.82 -14.10 -5.58
C ARG A 120 -6.84 -12.64 -6.02
N GLN A 121 -5.86 -11.84 -5.60
CA GLN A 121 -5.78 -10.42 -5.96
C GLN A 121 -5.24 -10.25 -7.39
N ALA A 122 -6.07 -10.54 -8.38
CA ALA A 122 -5.69 -10.50 -9.79
C ALA A 122 -5.17 -9.11 -10.22
N ALA A 123 -5.80 -8.03 -9.75
CA ALA A 123 -5.40 -6.68 -10.11
C ALA A 123 -3.99 -6.36 -9.61
N THR A 124 -3.67 -6.73 -8.38
CA THR A 124 -2.33 -6.52 -7.80
C THR A 124 -1.28 -7.31 -8.57
N LYS A 125 -1.57 -8.57 -8.91
CA LYS A 125 -0.67 -9.42 -9.68
C LYS A 125 -0.41 -8.84 -11.08
N HIS A 126 -1.46 -8.31 -11.72
CA HIS A 126 -1.34 -7.66 -13.01
C HIS A 126 -0.40 -6.45 -12.96
N ILE A 127 -0.55 -5.60 -11.96
CA ILE A 127 0.32 -4.42 -11.78
C ILE A 127 1.76 -4.84 -11.51
N ALA A 128 1.98 -5.83 -10.65
CA ALA A 128 3.31 -6.35 -10.36
C ALA A 128 4.00 -6.82 -11.65
N LYS A 129 3.31 -7.60 -12.46
CA LYS A 129 3.85 -8.08 -13.74
C LYS A 129 4.12 -6.95 -14.73
N LYS A 130 3.23 -5.96 -14.79
CA LYS A 130 3.36 -4.79 -15.65
C LYS A 130 4.68 -4.06 -15.40
N TYR A 131 5.09 -3.94 -14.12
CA TYR A 131 6.33 -3.24 -13.76
C TYR A 131 7.56 -4.14 -13.70
N GLY A 132 7.43 -5.39 -14.15
CA GLY A 132 8.57 -6.29 -14.25
C GLY A 132 8.87 -7.10 -13.00
N PHE A 133 7.97 -7.12 -12.03
CA PHE A 133 8.13 -7.99 -10.86
C PHE A 133 8.03 -9.45 -11.29
N VAL A 134 8.79 -10.30 -10.61
CA VAL A 134 8.84 -11.74 -10.87
C VAL A 134 8.31 -12.48 -9.65
N PHE A 135 7.50 -13.51 -9.86
CA PHE A 135 7.04 -14.37 -8.77
C PHE A 135 8.25 -14.99 -8.07
N SER A 136 8.32 -14.82 -6.76
CA SER A 136 9.47 -15.23 -5.94
C SER A 136 9.13 -16.31 -4.91
N GLY A 137 7.89 -16.79 -4.90
CA GLY A 137 7.46 -17.83 -3.97
C GLY A 137 6.25 -17.44 -3.14
N LYS A 138 6.00 -18.21 -2.08
CA LYS A 138 4.88 -17.98 -1.18
C LYS A 138 5.37 -17.75 0.24
N ARG A 139 4.66 -16.91 0.98
CA ARG A 139 4.93 -16.65 2.38
C ARG A 139 3.62 -16.44 3.11
N ASP A 140 3.33 -17.23 4.13
CA ASP A 140 2.11 -17.13 4.94
C ASP A 140 0.83 -17.09 4.11
N GLY A 141 0.77 -17.93 3.04
CA GLY A 141 -0.37 -18.01 2.16
C GLY A 141 -0.46 -16.92 1.10
N CYS A 142 0.47 -15.96 1.09
CA CYS A 142 0.54 -14.91 0.09
C CYS A 142 1.53 -15.23 -1.03
N ASP A 143 1.25 -14.74 -2.23
CA ASP A 143 2.22 -14.75 -3.32
C ASP A 143 3.19 -13.57 -3.12
N VAL A 144 4.48 -13.84 -3.33
CA VAL A 144 5.54 -12.84 -3.20
C VAL A 144 6.08 -12.50 -4.58
N TYR A 145 6.07 -11.22 -4.93
CA TYR A 145 6.63 -10.70 -6.18
C TYR A 145 7.81 -9.80 -5.86
N LYS A 146 8.88 -9.92 -6.64
CA LYS A 146 10.12 -9.17 -6.41
C LYS A 146 10.58 -8.44 -7.67
N LEU A 147 11.00 -7.20 -7.48
CA LEU A 147 11.67 -6.39 -8.48
C LEU A 147 13.06 -6.02 -7.93
N LYS A 148 14.11 -6.37 -8.67
CA LYS A 148 15.47 -6.04 -8.25
C LYS A 148 15.73 -4.54 -8.30
N GLY A 149 16.48 -4.07 -7.31
CA GLY A 149 16.90 -2.67 -7.25
C GLY A 149 17.95 -2.29 -8.26
#